data_fb55159eb978ee02bc2e3504114b312e
#
_entry.id   fb55159eb978ee02bc2e3504114b312e
#
_cell.length_a   1.000
_cell.length_b   1.000
_cell.length_c   1.000
_cell.angle_alpha   90.00
_cell.angle_beta   90.00
_cell.angle_gamma   90.00
#
_symmetry.space_group_name_H-M   'P 1'
#
loop_
_entity.id
_entity.type
_entity.pdbx_description
1 polymer ?
#
loop_
_entity_poly.entity_id
_entity_poly.type
_entity_poly.pdbx_seq_one_letter_code
_entity_poly.pdbx_strand_id
1 'polypeptide(L)'
;MFRVTTLLLAVLTATPVFAQLASPNKAGVSMGHLHYVVRDVDANKRFWVALGGTPDTFNGAVVVKFPDVLVFLTQGESTGGTDGSIVNHVAFRVQTFSAVEAAGLKVARLANFPGVGSTNTPEGERIELFENAALNLTFTQDAGYKDATAERHNRPLPIPIAFHHVHLYLPAGKVAEAKAWYTKMFDGVPGKRSNYDAVDLPGINLNFSENPKPTVSTKGRMLDHLGFEVQDLQAFCKRLEALGIKFDEPYAKAAAGTASARLTDPWGTSIELTEGLRSATSTRR
;
A
#
# COMPACT_ATOMS: atom_id res chain seq x y z
N MET A 1 28.33 -58.79 -2.61
CA MET A 1 28.05 -57.68 -1.67
C MET A 1 27.58 -56.48 -2.48
N PHE A 2 26.25 -56.25 -2.59
CA PHE A 2 25.68 -55.09 -3.24
C PHE A 2 25.48 -54.00 -2.20
N ARG A 3 26.13 -52.84 -2.38
CA ARG A 3 25.91 -51.65 -1.58
C ARG A 3 24.71 -50.86 -2.14
N VAL A 4 23.61 -50.82 -1.39
CA VAL A 4 22.47 -49.99 -1.68
C VAL A 4 22.80 -48.57 -1.16
N THR A 5 22.99 -47.62 -2.06
CA THR A 5 23.17 -46.22 -1.72
C THR A 5 21.78 -45.59 -1.65
N THR A 6 21.29 -45.30 -0.45
CA THR A 6 20.03 -44.61 -0.21
C THR A 6 20.25 -43.14 -0.50
N LEU A 7 19.65 -42.62 -1.57
CA LEU A 7 19.62 -41.19 -1.91
C LEU A 7 18.56 -40.54 -1.05
N LEU A 8 18.98 -39.75 -0.07
CA LEU A 8 18.06 -38.91 0.73
C LEU A 8 17.66 -37.70 -0.12
N LEU A 9 16.44 -37.69 -0.64
CA LEU A 9 15.86 -36.53 -1.33
C LEU A 9 15.41 -35.53 -0.27
N ALA A 10 16.20 -34.47 -0.06
CA ALA A 10 15.80 -33.34 0.78
C ALA A 10 14.71 -32.55 0.05
N VAL A 11 13.46 -32.73 0.44
CA VAL A 11 12.35 -31.88 0.01
C VAL A 11 12.54 -30.54 0.70
N LEU A 12 13.08 -29.54 -0.01
CA LEU A 12 13.03 -28.15 0.38
C LEU A 12 11.56 -27.69 0.32
N THR A 13 10.87 -27.75 1.44
CA THR A 13 9.58 -27.07 1.60
C THR A 13 9.87 -25.58 1.59
N ALA A 14 9.60 -24.91 0.46
CA ALA A 14 9.56 -23.46 0.40
C ALA A 14 8.44 -23.02 1.37
N THR A 15 8.83 -22.53 2.54
CA THR A 15 7.88 -21.85 3.43
C THR A 15 7.34 -20.64 2.68
N PRO A 16 6.02 -20.48 2.56
CA PRO A 16 5.47 -19.29 1.94
C PRO A 16 6.01 -18.06 2.70
N VAL A 17 6.64 -17.14 1.96
CA VAL A 17 7.08 -15.85 2.50
C VAL A 17 5.81 -15.07 2.79
N PHE A 18 5.31 -15.17 4.03
CA PHE A 18 4.13 -14.45 4.45
C PHE A 18 4.41 -12.94 4.50
N ALA A 19 3.39 -12.18 4.16
CA ALA A 19 3.29 -10.73 4.08
C ALA A 19 4.15 -10.01 5.12
N GLN A 20 5.34 -9.63 4.73
CA GLN A 20 6.24 -8.79 5.50
C GLN A 20 6.26 -7.40 4.86
N LEU A 21 6.22 -6.35 5.69
CA LEU A 21 6.40 -4.98 5.21
C LEU A 21 7.79 -4.82 4.57
N ALA A 22 7.86 -4.05 3.49
CA ALA A 22 9.10 -3.77 2.80
C ALA A 22 10.18 -3.18 3.73
N SER A 23 11.43 -3.50 3.50
CA SER A 23 12.53 -2.85 4.24
C SER A 23 12.48 -1.34 4.04
N PRO A 24 12.71 -0.53 5.08
CA PRO A 24 12.61 0.92 4.97
C PRO A 24 13.72 1.50 4.07
N ASN A 25 13.46 2.69 3.50
CA ASN A 25 14.46 3.49 2.81
C ASN A 25 15.48 4.12 3.80
N LYS A 26 16.34 5.01 3.29
CA LYS A 26 17.36 5.68 4.11
C LYS A 26 16.77 6.61 5.19
N ALA A 27 15.57 7.14 4.97
CA ALA A 27 14.87 7.92 5.98
C ALA A 27 14.14 7.06 7.03
N GLY A 28 14.25 5.73 6.93
CA GLY A 28 13.59 4.80 7.84
C GLY A 28 12.12 4.52 7.48
N VAL A 29 11.65 4.86 6.29
CA VAL A 29 10.23 4.81 5.90
C VAL A 29 9.95 3.69 4.92
N SER A 30 8.82 3.01 5.11
CA SER A 30 8.21 2.10 4.13
C SER A 30 6.68 2.18 4.20
N MET A 31 5.99 1.59 3.24
CA MET A 31 4.56 1.34 3.36
C MET A 31 4.26 0.54 4.63
N GLY A 32 3.20 0.91 5.32
CA GLY A 32 2.71 0.24 6.52
C GLY A 32 1.32 -0.35 6.28
N HIS A 33 0.32 0.53 6.15
CA HIS A 33 -1.06 0.06 6.08
C HIS A 33 -2.01 0.97 5.30
N LEU A 34 -3.14 0.40 4.93
CA LEU A 34 -4.37 1.08 4.53
C LEU A 34 -5.39 0.92 5.65
N HIS A 35 -6.06 1.98 6.05
CA HIS A 35 -7.10 1.92 7.07
C HIS A 35 -8.47 2.20 6.49
N TYR A 36 -9.33 1.20 6.52
CA TYR A 36 -10.71 1.29 6.03
C TYR A 36 -11.70 1.34 7.19
N VAL A 37 -12.61 2.31 7.15
CA VAL A 37 -13.81 2.38 7.99
C VAL A 37 -14.97 1.77 7.19
N VAL A 38 -15.51 0.66 7.66
CA VAL A 38 -16.48 -0.18 6.94
C VAL A 38 -17.66 -0.53 7.84
N ARG A 39 -18.86 -0.69 7.25
CA ARG A 39 -20.06 -1.06 8.00
C ARG A 39 -20.07 -2.54 8.38
N ASP A 40 -19.60 -3.40 7.49
CA ASP A 40 -19.52 -4.85 7.68
C ASP A 40 -18.06 -5.32 7.59
N VAL A 41 -17.39 -5.41 8.75
CA VAL A 41 -16.01 -5.85 8.89
C VAL A 41 -15.81 -7.27 8.35
N ASP A 42 -16.76 -8.18 8.63
CA ASP A 42 -16.63 -9.58 8.20
C ASP A 42 -16.80 -9.76 6.70
N ALA A 43 -17.70 -9.03 6.05
CA ALA A 43 -17.84 -9.03 4.61
C ALA A 43 -16.58 -8.48 3.93
N ASN A 44 -16.03 -7.36 4.44
CA ASN A 44 -14.80 -6.78 3.93
C ASN A 44 -13.60 -7.70 4.16
N LYS A 45 -13.48 -8.32 5.33
CA LYS A 45 -12.45 -9.33 5.61
C LYS A 45 -12.50 -10.48 4.60
N ARG A 46 -13.70 -11.04 4.33
CA ARG A 46 -13.85 -12.10 3.32
C ARG A 46 -13.42 -11.64 1.93
N PHE A 47 -13.76 -10.41 1.54
CA PHE A 47 -13.32 -9.81 0.27
C PHE A 47 -11.79 -9.75 0.15
N TRP A 48 -11.12 -9.17 1.15
CA TRP A 48 -9.66 -9.02 1.14
C TRP A 48 -8.94 -10.37 1.18
N VAL A 49 -9.50 -11.37 1.88
CA VAL A 49 -8.97 -12.74 1.89
C VAL A 49 -9.16 -13.41 0.52
N ALA A 50 -10.32 -13.25 -0.12
CA ALA A 50 -10.57 -13.74 -1.46
C ALA A 50 -9.65 -13.08 -2.51
N LEU A 51 -9.27 -11.81 -2.30
CA LEU A 51 -8.30 -11.13 -3.14
C LEU A 51 -6.86 -11.69 -2.99
N GLY A 52 -6.61 -12.47 -1.94
CA GLY A 52 -5.33 -13.16 -1.71
C GLY A 52 -4.59 -12.71 -0.44
N GLY A 53 -5.24 -11.93 0.41
CA GLY A 53 -4.69 -11.53 1.71
C GLY A 53 -4.80 -12.61 2.77
N THR A 54 -3.95 -12.55 3.77
CA THR A 54 -3.95 -13.46 4.93
C THR A 54 -4.59 -12.75 6.13
N PRO A 55 -5.68 -13.31 6.72
CA PRO A 55 -6.34 -12.68 7.86
C PRO A 55 -5.48 -12.76 9.12
N ASP A 56 -5.52 -11.69 9.91
CA ASP A 56 -4.83 -11.59 11.20
C ASP A 56 -5.61 -10.64 12.14
N THR A 57 -5.07 -10.43 13.34
CA THR A 57 -5.53 -9.43 14.31
C THR A 57 -4.32 -8.69 14.86
N PHE A 58 -4.46 -7.39 15.05
CA PHE A 58 -3.44 -6.55 15.66
C PHE A 58 -4.09 -5.69 16.76
N ASN A 59 -3.69 -5.88 18.02
CA ASN A 59 -4.26 -5.18 19.19
C ASN A 59 -5.80 -5.20 19.22
N GLY A 60 -6.40 -6.33 18.80
CA GLY A 60 -7.85 -6.50 18.73
C GLY A 60 -8.50 -5.98 17.45
N ALA A 61 -7.81 -5.23 16.62
CA ALA A 61 -8.30 -4.81 15.31
C ALA A 61 -8.20 -5.93 14.27
N VAL A 62 -9.17 -6.00 13.36
CA VAL A 62 -9.13 -6.92 12.22
C VAL A 62 -8.16 -6.39 11.19
N VAL A 63 -7.23 -7.26 10.76
CA VAL A 63 -6.20 -6.96 9.76
C VAL A 63 -6.19 -8.04 8.70
N VAL A 64 -6.01 -7.65 7.43
CA VAL A 64 -5.68 -8.57 6.35
C VAL A 64 -4.32 -8.18 5.80
N LYS A 65 -3.39 -9.15 5.81
CA LYS A 65 -1.99 -8.93 5.42
C LYS A 65 -1.78 -9.27 3.96
N PHE A 66 -1.12 -8.37 3.25
CA PHE A 66 -0.55 -8.58 1.93
C PHE A 66 0.96 -8.35 1.97
N PRO A 67 1.72 -8.84 0.97
CA PRO A 67 3.08 -8.38 0.78
C PRO A 67 3.11 -6.85 0.70
N ASP A 68 3.95 -6.24 1.51
CA ASP A 68 4.23 -4.81 1.63
C ASP A 68 3.12 -3.94 2.25
N VAL A 69 1.91 -4.46 2.56
CA VAL A 69 0.84 -3.65 3.14
C VAL A 69 -0.06 -4.45 4.09
N LEU A 70 -0.50 -3.80 5.15
CA LEU A 70 -1.57 -4.28 6.03
C LEU A 70 -2.87 -3.53 5.69
N VAL A 71 -3.99 -4.22 5.65
CA VAL A 71 -5.33 -3.62 5.51
C VAL A 71 -6.05 -3.73 6.84
N PHE A 72 -6.17 -2.61 7.55
CA PHE A 72 -6.95 -2.51 8.77
C PHE A 72 -8.41 -2.27 8.45
N LEU A 73 -9.31 -2.96 9.16
CA LEU A 73 -10.75 -2.83 9.03
C LEU A 73 -11.35 -2.44 10.38
N THR A 74 -11.91 -1.24 10.44
CA THR A 74 -12.62 -0.74 11.63
C THR A 74 -14.09 -0.57 11.30
N GLN A 75 -14.96 -1.06 12.19
CA GLN A 75 -16.41 -0.87 12.02
C GLN A 75 -16.80 0.57 12.27
N GLY A 76 -17.53 1.16 11.33
CA GLY A 76 -18.04 2.52 11.45
C GLY A 76 -18.78 2.99 10.21
N GLU A 77 -19.36 4.19 10.32
CA GLU A 77 -19.98 4.89 9.19
C GLU A 77 -18.98 5.88 8.59
N SER A 78 -18.70 5.72 7.30
CA SER A 78 -17.86 6.67 6.57
C SER A 78 -18.72 7.81 5.99
N THR A 79 -18.12 8.98 5.78
CA THR A 79 -18.77 10.12 5.13
C THR A 79 -18.90 9.97 3.62
N GLY A 80 -18.40 8.88 3.06
CA GLY A 80 -18.48 8.50 1.66
C GLY A 80 -17.33 7.59 1.24
N GLY A 81 -17.37 7.13 -0.02
CA GLY A 81 -16.34 6.27 -0.62
C GLY A 81 -15.02 6.99 -0.85
N THR A 82 -14.00 6.23 -1.24
CA THR A 82 -12.66 6.74 -1.58
C THR A 82 -12.73 7.64 -2.82
N ASP A 83 -13.52 7.27 -3.83
CA ASP A 83 -13.72 8.12 -5.01
C ASP A 83 -14.35 9.47 -4.63
N GLY A 84 -13.80 10.55 -5.19
CA GLY A 84 -14.14 11.92 -4.83
C GLY A 84 -13.31 12.49 -3.67
N SER A 85 -12.53 11.67 -2.96
CA SER A 85 -11.46 12.17 -2.07
C SER A 85 -10.17 12.43 -2.86
N ILE A 86 -9.15 12.95 -2.17
CA ILE A 86 -7.82 13.14 -2.76
C ILE A 86 -7.20 11.80 -3.21
N VAL A 87 -7.49 10.70 -2.55
CA VAL A 87 -7.17 9.36 -3.02
C VAL A 87 -8.31 8.85 -3.89
N ASN A 88 -8.05 8.63 -5.18
CA ASN A 88 -9.06 8.10 -6.09
C ASN A 88 -9.24 6.58 -5.95
N HIS A 89 -8.13 5.86 -5.83
CA HIS A 89 -8.15 4.40 -5.66
C HIS A 89 -6.80 3.86 -5.16
N VAL A 90 -6.86 2.62 -4.71
CA VAL A 90 -5.69 1.79 -4.47
C VAL A 90 -5.61 0.68 -5.51
N ALA A 91 -4.42 0.15 -5.77
CA ALA A 91 -4.22 -0.88 -6.77
C ALA A 91 -3.34 -2.02 -6.27
N PHE A 92 -3.65 -3.22 -6.77
CA PHE A 92 -2.86 -4.42 -6.56
C PHE A 92 -2.40 -5.00 -7.90
N ARG A 93 -1.24 -5.61 -7.89
CA ARG A 93 -0.73 -6.40 -8.98
C ARG A 93 -0.99 -7.87 -8.71
N VAL A 94 -1.61 -8.57 -9.66
CA VAL A 94 -1.98 -9.99 -9.55
C VAL A 94 -1.34 -10.79 -10.69
N GLN A 95 -1.23 -12.11 -10.54
CA GLN A 95 -0.70 -12.96 -11.62
C GLN A 95 -1.61 -12.92 -12.83
N THR A 96 -2.91 -13.19 -12.64
CA THR A 96 -3.94 -13.15 -13.69
C THR A 96 -5.28 -12.76 -13.09
N PHE A 97 -6.15 -12.14 -13.90
CA PHE A 97 -7.53 -11.90 -13.50
C PHE A 97 -8.32 -13.21 -13.30
N SER A 98 -8.00 -14.24 -14.08
CA SER A 98 -8.64 -15.56 -13.92
C SER A 98 -8.43 -16.16 -12.54
N ALA A 99 -7.27 -15.94 -11.90
CA ALA A 99 -7.02 -16.37 -10.53
C ALA A 99 -7.91 -15.63 -9.52
N VAL A 100 -8.11 -14.33 -9.72
CA VAL A 100 -9.00 -13.50 -8.89
C VAL A 100 -10.46 -13.92 -9.06
N GLU A 101 -10.88 -14.21 -10.29
CA GLU A 101 -12.22 -14.68 -10.60
C GLU A 101 -12.49 -16.09 -10.03
N ALA A 102 -11.51 -16.97 -10.08
CA ALA A 102 -11.59 -18.29 -9.47
C ALA A 102 -11.75 -18.25 -7.93
N ALA A 103 -11.28 -17.16 -7.29
CA ALA A 103 -11.51 -16.90 -5.88
C ALA A 103 -12.90 -16.30 -5.58
N GLY A 104 -13.77 -16.14 -6.59
CA GLY A 104 -15.15 -15.67 -6.47
C GLY A 104 -15.33 -14.16 -6.59
N LEU A 105 -14.31 -13.42 -6.94
CA LEU A 105 -14.39 -11.96 -7.15
C LEU A 105 -14.70 -11.67 -8.64
N LYS A 106 -15.50 -10.62 -8.87
CA LYS A 106 -15.76 -10.14 -10.25
C LYS A 106 -14.67 -9.15 -10.66
N VAL A 107 -14.13 -9.32 -11.87
CA VAL A 107 -13.15 -8.39 -12.43
C VAL A 107 -13.75 -7.66 -13.64
N ALA A 108 -13.90 -6.35 -13.53
CA ALA A 108 -14.26 -5.48 -14.63
C ALA A 108 -12.97 -5.08 -15.39
N ARG A 109 -12.78 -5.63 -16.60
CA ARG A 109 -11.61 -5.37 -17.45
C ARG A 109 -11.77 -4.06 -18.22
N LEU A 110 -10.70 -3.26 -18.32
CA LEU A 110 -10.69 -2.07 -19.17
C LEU A 110 -10.46 -2.48 -20.63
N ALA A 111 -11.43 -2.17 -21.50
CA ALA A 111 -11.41 -2.60 -22.91
C ALA A 111 -10.17 -2.11 -23.67
N ASN A 112 -9.70 -0.88 -23.41
CA ASN A 112 -8.58 -0.25 -24.11
C ASN A 112 -7.22 -0.42 -23.43
N PHE A 113 -7.16 -1.13 -22.29
CA PHE A 113 -5.94 -1.33 -21.51
C PHE A 113 -5.85 -2.80 -21.08
N PRO A 114 -5.32 -3.68 -21.96
CA PRO A 114 -5.13 -5.08 -21.64
C PRO A 114 -4.31 -5.26 -20.35
N GLY A 115 -4.78 -6.16 -19.49
CA GLY A 115 -4.15 -6.40 -18.19
C GLY A 115 -4.46 -5.37 -17.10
N VAL A 116 -5.36 -4.40 -17.36
CA VAL A 116 -5.88 -3.47 -16.37
C VAL A 116 -7.36 -3.75 -16.14
N GLY A 117 -7.77 -3.81 -14.89
CA GLY A 117 -9.16 -4.04 -14.48
C GLY A 117 -9.43 -3.53 -13.08
N SER A 118 -10.58 -3.85 -12.56
CA SER A 118 -10.93 -3.53 -11.17
C SER A 118 -11.90 -4.55 -10.58
N THR A 119 -11.91 -4.64 -9.27
CA THR A 119 -12.93 -5.30 -8.47
C THR A 119 -13.45 -4.32 -7.43
N ASN A 120 -14.58 -4.61 -6.82
CA ASN A 120 -15.16 -3.73 -5.82
C ASN A 120 -15.30 -4.47 -4.49
N THR A 121 -15.03 -3.75 -3.40
CA THR A 121 -15.35 -4.24 -2.04
C THR A 121 -16.86 -4.42 -1.88
N PRO A 122 -17.35 -5.11 -0.83
CA PRO A 122 -18.77 -5.25 -0.58
C PRO A 122 -19.53 -3.93 -0.49
N GLU A 123 -18.85 -2.86 -0.11
CA GLU A 123 -19.43 -1.52 0.01
C GLU A 123 -19.20 -0.61 -1.20
N GLY A 124 -18.64 -1.18 -2.30
CA GLY A 124 -18.54 -0.49 -3.59
C GLY A 124 -17.21 0.22 -3.84
N GLU A 125 -16.23 0.12 -2.92
CA GLU A 125 -14.91 0.71 -3.15
C GLU A 125 -14.17 0.03 -4.29
N ARG A 126 -13.66 0.83 -5.23
CA ARG A 126 -12.90 0.35 -6.37
C ARG A 126 -11.49 -0.01 -6.00
N ILE A 127 -11.11 -1.26 -6.22
CA ILE A 127 -9.74 -1.75 -6.13
C ILE A 127 -9.24 -2.01 -7.55
N GLU A 128 -8.27 -1.26 -8.01
CA GLU A 128 -7.69 -1.45 -9.33
C GLU A 128 -6.75 -2.67 -9.33
N LEU A 129 -6.76 -3.41 -10.43
CA LEU A 129 -5.96 -4.62 -10.59
C LEU A 129 -5.12 -4.54 -11.85
N PHE A 130 -3.86 -4.92 -11.73
CA PHE A 130 -2.94 -5.11 -12.87
C PHE A 130 -2.52 -6.57 -12.96
N GLU A 131 -2.70 -7.18 -14.14
CA GLU A 131 -2.10 -8.47 -14.40
C GLU A 131 -0.58 -8.35 -14.50
N ASN A 132 0.14 -9.38 -14.14
CA ASN A 132 1.60 -9.43 -14.20
C ASN A 132 2.17 -9.12 -15.58
N ALA A 133 1.42 -9.44 -16.63
CA ALA A 133 1.78 -9.14 -18.02
C ALA A 133 1.39 -7.74 -18.49
N ALA A 134 0.78 -6.89 -17.64
CA ALA A 134 0.38 -5.54 -18.04
C ALA A 134 1.60 -4.68 -18.39
N LEU A 135 1.52 -3.99 -19.52
CA LEU A 135 2.63 -3.22 -20.07
C LEU A 135 2.91 -1.89 -19.33
N ASN A 136 1.95 -1.40 -18.54
CA ASN A 136 2.00 -0.07 -17.90
C ASN A 136 2.50 -0.10 -16.44
N LEU A 137 3.25 -1.13 -16.06
CA LEU A 137 3.77 -1.28 -14.70
C LEU A 137 5.15 -0.64 -14.53
N THR A 138 5.84 -0.35 -15.63
CA THR A 138 7.21 0.18 -15.61
C THR A 138 7.29 1.52 -14.88
N PHE A 139 8.23 1.62 -13.96
CA PHE A 139 8.59 2.85 -13.28
C PHE A 139 9.95 3.34 -13.78
N THR A 140 10.00 4.57 -14.27
CA THR A 140 11.23 5.23 -14.71
C THR A 140 11.60 6.32 -13.72
N GLN A 141 12.75 6.18 -13.07
CA GLN A 141 13.24 7.14 -12.09
C GLN A 141 13.68 8.43 -12.76
N ASP A 142 13.51 9.56 -12.10
CA ASP A 142 13.99 10.86 -12.58
C ASP A 142 15.51 10.89 -12.64
N ALA A 143 16.06 11.79 -13.45
CA ALA A 143 17.51 11.95 -13.60
C ALA A 143 18.19 12.20 -12.25
N GLY A 144 19.28 11.46 -12.00
CA GLY A 144 20.02 11.53 -10.73
C GLY A 144 19.60 10.52 -9.66
N TYR A 145 18.48 9.81 -9.86
CA TYR A 145 18.04 8.74 -8.96
C TYR A 145 18.41 7.37 -9.53
N LYS A 146 18.92 6.50 -8.67
CA LYS A 146 19.21 5.08 -8.97
C LYS A 146 18.93 4.26 -7.72
N ASP A 147 17.68 3.89 -7.52
CA ASP A 147 17.26 3.05 -6.40
C ASP A 147 16.84 1.67 -6.90
N ALA A 148 17.56 0.62 -6.45
CA ALA A 148 17.28 -0.75 -6.87
C ALA A 148 15.92 -1.26 -6.34
N THR A 149 15.40 -0.68 -5.26
CA THR A 149 14.10 -1.06 -4.70
C THR A 149 12.97 -0.62 -5.64
N ALA A 150 13.08 0.57 -6.23
CA ALA A 150 12.13 1.09 -7.20
C ALA A 150 12.11 0.27 -8.51
N GLU A 151 13.20 -0.44 -8.84
CA GLU A 151 13.26 -1.35 -10.00
C GLU A 151 12.34 -2.59 -9.88
N ARG A 152 11.75 -2.86 -8.70
CA ARG A 152 10.79 -3.98 -8.52
C ARG A 152 9.59 -3.89 -9.46
N HIS A 153 9.18 -2.68 -9.83
CA HIS A 153 8.08 -2.46 -10.77
C HIS A 153 8.37 -2.97 -12.19
N ASN A 154 9.65 -3.03 -12.55
CA ASN A 154 10.12 -3.40 -13.88
C ASN A 154 10.38 -4.92 -14.02
N ARG A 155 10.02 -5.71 -13.00
CA ARG A 155 10.25 -7.16 -12.96
C ARG A 155 8.93 -7.91 -12.88
N PRO A 156 8.87 -9.16 -13.35
CA PRO A 156 7.73 -10.03 -13.12
C PRO A 156 7.43 -10.18 -11.63
N LEU A 157 6.14 -10.25 -11.28
CA LEU A 157 5.71 -10.48 -9.91
C LEU A 157 6.01 -11.94 -9.51
N PRO A 158 6.87 -12.21 -8.51
CA PRO A 158 7.24 -13.57 -8.13
C PRO A 158 6.21 -14.27 -7.22
N ILE A 159 5.21 -13.53 -6.76
CA ILE A 159 4.17 -13.96 -5.80
C ILE A 159 2.77 -13.75 -6.39
N PRO A 160 1.72 -14.40 -5.86
CA PRO A 160 0.38 -14.33 -6.44
C PRO A 160 -0.21 -12.94 -6.51
N ILE A 161 0.08 -12.10 -5.50
CA ILE A 161 -0.44 -10.74 -5.39
C ILE A 161 0.56 -9.86 -4.62
N ALA A 162 0.65 -8.59 -4.98
CA ALA A 162 1.35 -7.57 -4.22
C ALA A 162 0.59 -6.24 -4.28
N PHE A 163 0.71 -5.44 -3.23
CA PHE A 163 0.28 -4.05 -3.27
C PHE A 163 1.12 -3.28 -4.29
N HIS A 164 0.48 -2.38 -5.04
CA HIS A 164 1.17 -1.72 -6.14
C HIS A 164 1.22 -0.21 -5.96
N HIS A 165 0.07 0.47 -5.92
CA HIS A 165 0.07 1.93 -5.83
C HIS A 165 -1.19 2.49 -5.17
N VAL A 166 -1.07 3.76 -4.78
CA VAL A 166 -2.18 4.65 -4.47
C VAL A 166 -2.18 5.76 -5.52
N HIS A 167 -3.35 6.08 -6.07
CA HIS A 167 -3.50 7.14 -7.05
C HIS A 167 -4.15 8.38 -6.40
N LEU A 168 -3.40 9.46 -6.33
CA LEU A 168 -3.84 10.74 -5.79
C LEU A 168 -4.30 11.65 -6.93
N TYR A 169 -5.48 12.25 -6.76
CA TYR A 169 -6.06 13.21 -7.68
C TYR A 169 -5.96 14.62 -7.09
N LEU A 170 -5.05 15.39 -7.63
CA LEU A 170 -4.63 16.68 -7.12
C LEU A 170 -5.35 17.83 -7.84
N PRO A 171 -5.50 19.00 -7.20
CA PRO A 171 -5.93 20.20 -7.91
C PRO A 171 -5.01 20.51 -9.10
N ALA A 172 -5.56 21.18 -10.11
CA ALA A 172 -4.80 21.57 -11.30
C ALA A 172 -3.50 22.31 -10.95
N GLY A 173 -2.41 21.97 -11.61
CA GLY A 173 -1.07 22.54 -11.40
C GLY A 173 -0.34 22.06 -10.14
N LYS A 174 -0.88 21.11 -9.36
CA LYS A 174 -0.30 20.68 -8.08
C LYS A 174 0.52 19.37 -8.15
N VAL A 175 0.55 18.70 -9.27
CA VAL A 175 1.25 17.42 -9.42
C VAL A 175 2.75 17.54 -9.11
N ALA A 176 3.43 18.52 -9.70
CA ALA A 176 4.88 18.70 -9.47
C ALA A 176 5.19 19.08 -8.01
N GLU A 177 4.33 19.89 -7.37
CA GLU A 177 4.48 20.26 -5.97
C GLU A 177 4.30 19.05 -5.05
N ALA A 178 3.30 18.20 -5.31
CA ALA A 178 3.06 16.97 -4.55
C ALA A 178 4.22 15.98 -4.71
N LYS A 179 4.68 15.74 -5.93
CA LYS A 179 5.85 14.91 -6.20
C LYS A 179 7.08 15.38 -5.40
N ALA A 180 7.36 16.68 -5.42
CA ALA A 180 8.47 17.24 -4.65
C ALA A 180 8.26 17.12 -3.13
N TRP A 181 7.03 17.30 -2.64
CA TRP A 181 6.70 17.20 -1.23
C TRP A 181 6.91 15.77 -0.69
N TYR A 182 6.33 14.75 -1.35
CA TYR A 182 6.50 13.36 -0.93
C TYR A 182 7.95 12.89 -1.03
N THR A 183 8.69 13.33 -2.07
CA THR A 183 10.13 13.09 -2.18
C THR A 183 10.88 13.66 -0.98
N LYS A 184 10.63 14.93 -0.62
CA LYS A 184 11.33 15.62 0.45
C LYS A 184 10.95 15.10 1.85
N MET A 185 9.66 14.83 2.10
CA MET A 185 9.17 14.44 3.42
C MET A 185 9.51 12.99 3.76
N PHE A 186 9.43 12.09 2.79
CA PHE A 186 9.56 10.65 3.01
C PHE A 186 10.79 10.02 2.35
N ASP A 187 11.67 10.83 1.74
CA ASP A 187 12.84 10.34 0.98
C ASP A 187 12.41 9.35 -0.13
N GLY A 188 11.30 9.67 -0.78
CA GLY A 188 10.78 8.88 -1.89
C GLY A 188 11.58 9.11 -3.17
N VAL A 189 11.59 8.12 -4.06
CA VAL A 189 12.25 8.19 -5.36
C VAL A 189 11.30 8.79 -6.38
N PRO A 190 11.53 10.02 -6.88
CA PRO A 190 10.67 10.60 -7.89
C PRO A 190 10.89 9.95 -9.26
N GLY A 191 9.83 9.91 -10.04
CA GLY A 191 9.87 9.31 -11.37
C GLY A 191 8.53 9.41 -12.10
N LYS A 192 8.35 8.52 -13.06
CA LYS A 192 7.10 8.32 -13.80
C LYS A 192 6.76 6.84 -13.87
N ARG A 193 5.49 6.53 -13.68
CA ARG A 193 4.92 5.22 -14.01
C ARG A 193 4.00 5.39 -15.21
N SER A 194 4.40 4.83 -16.33
CA SER A 194 3.77 5.15 -17.62
C SER A 194 3.75 6.67 -17.84
N ASN A 195 2.58 7.27 -17.98
CA ASN A 195 2.40 8.71 -18.17
C ASN A 195 2.19 9.51 -16.87
N TYR A 196 2.07 8.83 -15.73
CA TYR A 196 1.80 9.48 -14.45
C TYR A 196 3.09 9.88 -13.76
N ASP A 197 3.16 11.11 -13.27
CA ASP A 197 4.16 11.49 -12.30
C ASP A 197 3.98 10.64 -11.04
N ALA A 198 5.08 10.23 -10.44
CA ALA A 198 5.03 9.32 -9.32
C ALA A 198 6.20 9.52 -8.35
N VAL A 199 5.99 9.07 -7.12
CA VAL A 199 7.04 8.89 -6.12
C VAL A 199 6.97 7.46 -5.62
N ASP A 200 8.10 6.76 -5.68
CA ASP A 200 8.24 5.41 -5.17
C ASP A 200 8.77 5.42 -3.74
N LEU A 201 8.15 4.63 -2.90
CA LEU A 201 8.60 4.32 -1.55
C LEU A 201 8.64 2.79 -1.40
N PRO A 202 9.48 2.23 -0.52
CA PRO A 202 9.45 0.80 -0.28
C PRO A 202 8.04 0.31 0.04
N GLY A 203 7.53 -0.62 -0.78
CA GLY A 203 6.20 -1.20 -0.65
C GLY A 203 5.04 -0.43 -1.30
N ILE A 204 5.25 0.76 -1.84
CA ILE A 204 4.19 1.56 -2.48
C ILE A 204 4.74 2.47 -3.57
N ASN A 205 3.96 2.66 -4.64
CA ASN A 205 4.16 3.74 -5.59
C ASN A 205 3.01 4.75 -5.46
N LEU A 206 3.30 6.03 -5.25
CA LEU A 206 2.31 7.09 -5.22
C LEU A 206 2.21 7.69 -6.61
N ASN A 207 1.05 7.58 -7.25
CA ASN A 207 0.80 8.15 -8.56
C ASN A 207 -0.01 9.44 -8.43
N PHE A 208 0.29 10.40 -9.27
CA PHE A 208 -0.34 11.71 -9.24
C PHE A 208 -1.00 12.04 -10.58
N SER A 209 -2.24 12.50 -10.51
CA SER A 209 -2.99 13.07 -11.64
C SER A 209 -3.66 14.35 -11.23
N GLU A 210 -3.92 15.24 -12.19
CA GLU A 210 -4.79 16.39 -11.96
C GLU A 210 -6.25 15.97 -11.99
N ASN A 211 -7.05 16.56 -11.10
CA ASN A 211 -8.50 16.45 -11.13
C ASN A 211 -9.11 17.82 -11.38
N PRO A 212 -9.92 17.98 -12.44
CA PRO A 212 -10.60 19.25 -12.68
C PRO A 212 -11.73 19.53 -11.66
N LYS A 213 -12.16 18.50 -10.91
CA LYS A 213 -13.18 18.66 -9.86
C LYS A 213 -12.51 18.76 -8.49
N PRO A 214 -13.07 19.57 -7.58
CA PRO A 214 -12.61 19.60 -6.19
C PRO A 214 -12.66 18.20 -5.56
N THR A 215 -11.64 17.87 -4.80
CA THR A 215 -11.57 16.66 -3.98
C THR A 215 -11.72 17.04 -2.51
N VAL A 216 -12.11 16.05 -1.69
CA VAL A 216 -12.17 16.23 -0.23
C VAL A 216 -11.04 15.42 0.44
N SER A 217 -10.77 15.72 1.71
CA SER A 217 -9.83 14.93 2.52
C SER A 217 -10.25 13.46 2.59
N THR A 218 -9.28 12.57 2.76
CA THR A 218 -9.54 11.15 3.06
C THR A 218 -10.11 10.95 4.46
N LYS A 219 -9.81 11.85 5.41
CA LYS A 219 -10.25 11.73 6.81
C LYS A 219 -11.76 11.57 6.92
N GLY A 220 -12.18 10.49 7.58
CA GLY A 220 -13.59 10.13 7.73
C GLY A 220 -14.24 9.48 6.50
N ARG A 221 -13.48 9.25 5.42
CA ARG A 221 -13.93 8.49 4.24
C ARG A 221 -13.73 7.00 4.46
N MET A 222 -14.18 6.17 3.53
CA MET A 222 -14.02 4.72 3.64
C MET A 222 -12.54 4.32 3.72
N LEU A 223 -11.68 4.75 2.81
CA LEU A 223 -10.23 4.77 3.03
C LEU A 223 -9.89 6.05 3.82
N ASP A 224 -9.82 5.91 5.13
CA ASP A 224 -9.64 7.04 6.06
C ASP A 224 -8.23 7.63 5.99
N HIS A 225 -7.22 6.77 6.00
CA HIS A 225 -5.83 7.19 5.93
C HIS A 225 -4.90 6.14 5.33
N LEU A 226 -3.74 6.63 4.88
CA LEU A 226 -2.59 5.82 4.50
C LEU A 226 -1.64 5.75 5.69
N GLY A 227 -1.07 4.59 5.97
CA GLY A 227 -0.09 4.39 7.02
C GLY A 227 1.31 4.14 6.48
N PHE A 228 2.31 4.86 6.98
CA PHE A 228 3.72 4.55 6.74
C PHE A 228 4.35 4.00 8.02
N GLU A 229 5.06 2.89 7.90
CA GLU A 229 5.88 2.34 8.98
C GLU A 229 7.23 3.05 9.00
N VAL A 230 7.62 3.53 10.17
CA VAL A 230 8.82 4.35 10.39
C VAL A 230 9.72 3.68 11.43
N GLN A 231 11.01 3.61 11.18
CA GLN A 231 11.97 2.88 12.01
C GLN A 231 12.31 3.57 13.35
N ASP A 232 12.35 4.90 13.36
CA ASP A 232 12.55 5.75 14.55
C ASP A 232 11.54 6.91 14.43
N LEU A 233 10.31 6.64 14.84
CA LEU A 233 9.21 7.57 14.65
C LEU A 233 9.42 8.87 15.41
N GLN A 234 10.00 8.82 16.60
CA GLN A 234 10.20 10.03 17.39
C GLN A 234 11.19 11.00 16.71
N ALA A 235 12.32 10.47 16.22
CA ALA A 235 13.29 11.28 15.49
C ALA A 235 12.71 11.76 14.15
N PHE A 236 11.92 10.90 13.48
CA PHE A 236 11.28 11.26 12.23
C PHE A 236 10.27 12.40 12.39
N CYS A 237 9.43 12.36 13.43
CA CYS A 237 8.49 13.45 13.73
C CYS A 237 9.22 14.78 13.98
N LYS A 238 10.29 14.78 14.78
CA LYS A 238 11.12 15.97 15.00
C LYS A 238 11.71 16.53 13.70
N ARG A 239 12.13 15.65 12.79
CA ARG A 239 12.62 16.06 11.46
C ARG A 239 11.50 16.71 10.63
N LEU A 240 10.29 16.16 10.63
CA LEU A 240 9.15 16.73 9.92
C LEU A 240 8.73 18.07 10.51
N GLU A 241 8.72 18.21 11.84
CA GLU A 241 8.45 19.49 12.53
C GLU A 241 9.47 20.56 12.13
N ALA A 242 10.75 20.22 12.07
CA ALA A 242 11.81 21.13 11.62
C ALA A 242 11.64 21.54 10.13
N LEU A 243 10.95 20.73 9.33
CA LEU A 243 10.56 21.06 7.95
C LEU A 243 9.22 21.82 7.86
N GLY A 244 8.61 22.17 9.01
CA GLY A 244 7.38 22.97 9.08
C GLY A 244 6.09 22.14 9.08
N ILE A 245 6.14 20.82 9.17
CA ILE A 245 4.95 19.98 9.29
C ILE A 245 4.31 20.17 10.66
N LYS A 246 3.00 20.34 10.66
CA LYS A 246 2.16 20.31 11.86
C LYS A 246 1.42 18.99 11.91
N PHE A 247 1.53 18.29 13.03
CA PHE A 247 0.82 17.06 13.26
C PHE A 247 -0.61 17.32 13.71
N ASP A 248 -1.56 16.57 13.17
CA ASP A 248 -2.95 16.53 13.66
C ASP A 248 -2.99 15.79 15.02
N GLU A 249 -2.20 14.72 15.12
CA GLU A 249 -1.95 13.97 16.36
C GLU A 249 -0.43 13.82 16.51
N PRO A 250 0.19 14.44 17.54
CA PRO A 250 1.63 14.38 17.72
C PRO A 250 2.09 12.96 18.10
N TYR A 251 3.39 12.72 18.00
CA TYR A 251 4.01 11.46 18.43
C TYR A 251 3.50 11.00 19.79
N ALA A 252 2.99 9.79 19.85
CA ALA A 252 2.55 9.12 21.07
C ALA A 252 2.98 7.65 21.07
N LYS A 253 3.51 7.18 22.21
CA LYS A 253 3.70 5.75 22.45
C LYS A 253 2.37 5.11 22.81
N ALA A 254 2.07 3.99 22.16
CA ALA A 254 0.95 3.15 22.51
C ALA A 254 1.39 1.95 23.38
N ALA A 255 0.44 1.21 23.91
CA ALA A 255 0.70 -0.06 24.59
C ALA A 255 1.37 -1.06 23.60
N ALA A 256 2.06 -2.08 24.16
CA ALA A 256 2.67 -3.17 23.40
C ALA A 256 3.85 -2.76 22.48
N GLY A 257 4.52 -1.65 22.76
CA GLY A 257 5.76 -1.28 22.04
C GLY A 257 5.54 -0.67 20.67
N THR A 258 4.33 -0.20 20.37
CA THR A 258 4.03 0.58 19.17
C THR A 258 4.03 2.08 19.47
N ALA A 259 4.18 2.89 18.43
CA ALA A 259 3.98 4.33 18.50
C ALA A 259 3.30 4.83 17.23
N SER A 260 2.62 5.97 17.32
CA SER A 260 2.00 6.60 16.17
C SER A 260 2.08 8.12 16.23
N ALA A 261 1.90 8.75 15.08
CA ALA A 261 1.64 10.17 14.88
C ALA A 261 0.78 10.32 13.64
N ARG A 262 0.01 11.40 13.52
CA ARG A 262 -0.85 11.64 12.35
C ARG A 262 -0.68 13.04 11.81
N LEU A 263 -0.65 13.16 10.50
CA LEU A 263 -0.60 14.43 9.79
C LEU A 263 -1.53 14.39 8.57
N THR A 264 -1.89 15.56 8.07
CA THR A 264 -2.57 15.69 6.78
C THR A 264 -1.62 16.36 5.79
N ASP A 265 -1.49 15.81 4.58
CA ASP A 265 -0.71 16.46 3.52
C ASP A 265 -1.39 17.76 3.04
N PRO A 266 -0.70 18.62 2.27
CA PRO A 266 -1.27 19.91 1.82
C PRO A 266 -2.54 19.79 0.97
N TRP A 267 -2.87 18.59 0.47
CA TRP A 267 -4.01 18.36 -0.43
C TRP A 267 -5.14 17.58 0.23
N GLY A 268 -4.96 17.11 1.46
CA GLY A 268 -6.03 16.47 2.23
C GLY A 268 -5.87 14.96 2.42
N THR A 269 -4.73 14.36 2.07
CA THR A 269 -4.45 12.96 2.42
C THR A 269 -4.12 12.85 3.91
N SER A 270 -4.94 12.15 4.66
CA SER A 270 -4.63 11.78 6.05
C SER A 270 -3.56 10.69 6.05
N ILE A 271 -2.49 10.89 6.80
CA ILE A 271 -1.34 10.00 6.87
C ILE A 271 -1.06 9.65 8.33
N GLU A 272 -1.08 8.37 8.64
CA GLU A 272 -0.62 7.87 9.93
C GLU A 272 0.84 7.37 9.79
N LEU A 273 1.69 7.79 10.70
CA LEU A 273 3.04 7.28 10.86
C LEU A 273 3.03 6.30 12.03
N THR A 274 3.56 5.11 11.82
CA THR A 274 3.58 4.06 12.84
C THR A 274 4.99 3.53 13.06
N GLU A 275 5.26 3.04 14.26
CA GLU A 275 6.44 2.27 14.60
C GLU A 275 6.01 1.01 15.34
N GLY A 276 6.59 -0.13 14.95
CA GLY A 276 6.38 -1.42 15.63
C GLY A 276 5.42 -2.38 14.91
N LEU A 277 4.76 -1.98 13.81
CA LEU A 277 3.90 -2.89 13.03
C LEU A 277 4.71 -4.05 12.42
N ARG A 278 5.92 -3.78 11.95
CA ARG A 278 6.81 -4.77 11.34
C ARG A 278 7.13 -5.93 12.28
N SER A 279 7.49 -5.63 13.51
CA SER A 279 7.83 -6.65 14.51
C SER A 279 6.62 -7.43 14.99
N ALA A 280 5.51 -6.75 15.19
CA ALA A 280 4.28 -7.35 15.70
C ALA A 280 3.63 -8.33 14.69
N THR A 281 3.80 -8.11 13.40
CA THR A 281 3.30 -9.03 12.35
C THR A 281 4.23 -10.20 12.05
N SER A 282 5.50 -10.12 12.49
CA SER A 282 6.51 -11.18 12.30
C SER A 282 6.49 -12.27 13.38
N THR A 283 5.97 -12.01 14.57
CA THR A 283 6.16 -12.86 15.76
C THR A 283 5.08 -13.92 16.00
N ARG A 284 4.03 -13.98 15.20
CA ARG A 284 3.01 -15.04 15.32
C ARG A 284 3.26 -16.15 14.29
N ARG A 285 4.10 -17.11 14.69
CA ARG A 285 4.22 -18.44 14.06
C ARG A 285 3.33 -19.44 14.78
#